data_a10b3ff924b83fc8d6156f5d8897c364
#
_entry.id   a10b3ff924b83fc8d6156f5d8897c364
#
_cell.length_a   1.000
_cell.length_b   1.000
_cell.length_c   1.000
_cell.angle_alpha   90.00
_cell.angle_beta   90.00
_cell.angle_gamma   90.00
#
_symmetry.space_group_name_H-M   'P 1'
#
loop_
_entity.id
_entity.type
_entity.pdbx_description
1 polymer ?
#
loop_
_entity_poly.entity_id
_entity_poly.type
_entity_poly.pdbx_seq_one_letter_code
_entity_poly.pdbx_strand_id
1 'polypeptide(L)'
;RKSYQYRTLGLGYCNLGSLLTHMGIPYADERGYAICGALTSIMSGESYATSAEMASILGAFPGYADNSEHMLRVMRNHRRAAYDVPSDEYEGLTVAPMGINSKKCPKDLLEGARAAWERALREGEEHGFFDADDIAGERL
;
A
#
# COMPACT_ATOMS: atom_id res chain seq x y z
N ARG A 1 15.34 20.89 1.59
CA ARG A 1 15.43 20.14 2.87
C ARG A 1 14.66 18.84 2.68
N LYS A 2 15.12 17.73 3.30
CA LYS A 2 14.57 16.38 3.07
C LYS A 2 13.06 16.26 3.25
N SER A 3 12.48 16.92 4.27
CA SER A 3 11.04 16.93 4.51
C SER A 3 10.21 17.56 3.38
N TYR A 4 10.80 18.44 2.61
CA TYR A 4 10.16 19.06 1.45
C TYR A 4 10.28 18.19 0.19
N GLN A 5 11.39 17.44 0.06
CA GLN A 5 11.66 16.57 -1.09
C GLN A 5 10.93 15.22 -1.02
N TYR A 6 10.55 14.79 0.19
CA TYR A 6 9.99 13.46 0.46
C TYR A 6 8.84 13.57 1.46
N ARG A 7 7.91 14.46 1.23
CA ARG A 7 6.82 14.69 2.16
C ARG A 7 5.89 13.50 2.21
N THR A 8 6.02 12.75 3.31
CA THR A 8 5.23 11.54 3.53
C THR A 8 3.90 11.85 4.19
N LEU A 9 2.84 11.19 3.75
CA LEU A 9 1.52 11.23 4.37
C LEU A 9 1.37 10.07 5.35
N GLY A 10 0.66 10.32 6.45
CA GLY A 10 0.22 9.30 7.38
C GLY A 10 -1.26 9.03 7.20
N LEU A 11 -1.61 7.79 6.96
CA LEU A 11 -3.00 7.34 6.82
C LEU A 11 -3.29 6.26 7.86
N GLY A 12 -4.52 6.20 8.32
CA GLY A 12 -4.96 5.21 9.27
C GLY A 12 -6.47 5.10 9.33
N TYR A 13 -6.94 4.06 9.97
CA TYR A 13 -8.36 3.83 10.25
C TYR A 13 -8.54 3.43 11.72
N CYS A 14 -9.75 3.53 12.21
CA CYS A 14 -10.12 3.14 13.57
C CYS A 14 -11.27 2.14 13.56
N ASN A 15 -11.71 1.73 14.77
CA ASN A 15 -12.86 0.86 14.99
C ASN A 15 -12.74 -0.59 14.47
N LEU A 16 -11.54 -1.07 14.16
CA LEU A 16 -11.34 -2.45 13.73
C LEU A 16 -11.82 -3.47 14.77
N GLY A 17 -11.53 -3.24 16.06
CA GLY A 17 -12.03 -4.08 17.14
C GLY A 17 -13.56 -4.14 17.19
N SER A 18 -14.23 -3.01 16.98
CA SER A 18 -15.70 -2.95 16.90
C SER A 18 -16.24 -3.73 15.69
N LEU A 19 -15.57 -3.63 14.54
CA LEU A 19 -15.91 -4.41 13.35
C LEU A 19 -15.84 -5.90 13.62
N LEU A 20 -14.72 -6.39 14.16
CA LEU A 20 -14.52 -7.80 14.48
C LEU A 20 -15.56 -8.30 15.50
N THR A 21 -15.84 -7.51 16.53
CA THR A 21 -16.87 -7.83 17.53
C THR A 21 -18.25 -7.94 16.88
N HIS A 22 -18.61 -7.02 15.99
CA HIS A 22 -19.87 -7.06 15.25
C HIS A 22 -19.97 -8.30 14.35
N MET A 23 -18.86 -8.73 13.78
CA MET A 23 -18.77 -9.95 12.97
C MET A 23 -18.71 -11.24 13.81
N GLY A 24 -18.68 -11.16 15.14
CA GLY A 24 -18.52 -12.32 16.03
C GLY A 24 -17.14 -12.97 15.92
N ILE A 25 -16.10 -12.20 15.59
CA ILE A 25 -14.73 -12.68 15.44
C ILE A 25 -13.93 -12.24 16.66
N PRO A 26 -13.30 -13.15 17.41
CA PRO A 26 -12.40 -12.80 18.50
C PRO A 26 -11.21 -11.98 17.97
N TYR A 27 -10.75 -11.01 18.76
CA TYR A 27 -9.65 -10.11 18.34
C TYR A 27 -8.35 -10.86 18.00
N ALA A 28 -8.05 -11.94 18.71
CA ALA A 28 -6.88 -12.79 18.49
C ALA A 28 -7.16 -14.02 17.59
N ASP A 29 -8.13 -13.93 16.68
CA ASP A 29 -8.45 -14.98 15.70
C ASP A 29 -7.68 -14.73 14.40
N GLU A 30 -7.23 -15.80 13.74
CA GLU A 30 -6.52 -15.71 12.44
C GLU A 30 -7.37 -15.02 11.35
N ARG A 31 -8.70 -15.11 11.42
CA ARG A 31 -9.60 -14.37 10.52
C ARG A 31 -9.52 -12.87 10.80
N GLY A 32 -9.43 -12.48 12.08
CA GLY A 32 -9.22 -11.09 12.47
C GLY A 32 -7.91 -10.54 11.87
N TYR A 33 -6.82 -11.27 11.98
CA TYR A 33 -5.53 -10.87 11.39
C TYR A 33 -5.59 -10.76 9.87
N ALA A 34 -6.25 -11.71 9.19
CA ALA A 34 -6.41 -11.67 7.74
C ALA A 34 -7.25 -10.46 7.28
N ILE A 35 -8.34 -10.13 7.99
CA ILE A 35 -9.18 -8.95 7.74
C ILE A 35 -8.37 -7.67 7.96
N CYS A 36 -7.61 -7.56 9.05
CA CYS A 36 -6.74 -6.42 9.32
C CYS A 36 -5.72 -6.22 8.18
N GLY A 37 -5.05 -7.29 7.80
CA GLY A 37 -4.08 -7.28 6.70
C GLY A 37 -4.69 -6.82 5.38
N ALA A 38 -5.87 -7.32 5.05
CA ALA A 38 -6.58 -6.96 3.82
C ALA A 38 -7.04 -5.50 3.82
N LEU A 39 -7.64 -5.01 4.91
CA LEU A 39 -8.07 -3.60 5.01
C LEU A 39 -6.89 -2.63 4.94
N THR A 40 -5.80 -2.94 5.64
CA THR A 40 -4.57 -2.14 5.57
C THR A 40 -3.96 -2.16 4.16
N SER A 41 -3.99 -3.32 3.51
CA SER A 41 -3.52 -3.51 2.15
C SER A 41 -4.33 -2.69 1.13
N ILE A 42 -5.66 -2.70 1.24
CA ILE A 42 -6.55 -1.87 0.41
C ILE A 42 -6.26 -0.39 0.63
N MET A 43 -6.26 0.08 1.89
CA MET A 43 -6.00 1.47 2.20
C MET A 43 -4.67 1.95 1.63
N SER A 44 -3.60 1.20 1.85
CA SER A 44 -2.26 1.57 1.38
C SER A 44 -2.14 1.47 -0.14
N GLY A 45 -2.63 0.39 -0.74
CA GLY A 45 -2.58 0.19 -2.19
C GLY A 45 -3.36 1.26 -2.95
N GLU A 46 -4.58 1.59 -2.51
CA GLU A 46 -5.38 2.67 -3.11
C GLU A 46 -4.75 4.04 -2.92
N SER A 47 -4.09 4.28 -1.78
CA SER A 47 -3.37 5.53 -1.56
C SER A 47 -2.21 5.71 -2.54
N TYR A 48 -1.42 4.66 -2.79
CA TYR A 48 -0.35 4.70 -3.77
C TYR A 48 -0.88 4.76 -5.21
N ALA A 49 -1.96 4.05 -5.53
CA ALA A 49 -2.60 4.15 -6.83
C ALA A 49 -3.10 5.57 -7.12
N THR A 50 -3.73 6.22 -6.14
CA THR A 50 -4.18 7.61 -6.24
C THR A 50 -2.99 8.57 -6.38
N SER A 51 -1.89 8.34 -5.64
CA SER A 51 -0.67 9.12 -5.77
C SER A 51 -0.08 9.02 -7.19
N ALA A 52 -0.08 7.83 -7.80
CA ALA A 52 0.36 7.65 -9.17
C ALA A 52 -0.57 8.31 -10.19
N GLU A 53 -1.88 8.23 -9.98
CA GLU A 53 -2.87 8.95 -10.79
C GLU A 53 -2.66 10.48 -10.74
N MET A 54 -2.37 11.01 -9.56
CA MET A 54 -2.00 12.43 -9.42
C MET A 54 -0.70 12.75 -10.15
N ALA A 55 0.30 11.87 -10.07
CA ALA A 55 1.58 12.04 -10.77
C ALA A 55 1.41 12.08 -12.29
N SER A 56 0.43 11.39 -12.86
CA SER A 56 0.14 11.42 -14.29
C SER A 56 -0.26 12.81 -14.80
N ILE A 57 -0.80 13.66 -13.91
CA ILE A 57 -1.29 15.01 -14.23
C ILE A 57 -0.28 16.08 -13.79
N LEU A 58 0.30 15.92 -12.62
CA LEU A 58 1.10 16.94 -11.93
C LEU A 58 2.60 16.66 -11.95
N GLY A 59 3.00 15.47 -12.39
CA GLY A 59 4.37 14.98 -12.30
C GLY A 59 4.67 14.21 -11.02
N ALA A 60 5.73 13.42 -11.02
CA ALA A 60 6.20 12.71 -9.83
C ALA A 60 6.94 13.67 -8.89
N PHE A 61 7.02 13.32 -7.60
CA PHE A 61 7.71 14.16 -6.60
C PHE A 61 9.21 14.33 -6.94
N PRO A 62 9.86 15.46 -6.55
CA PRO A 62 11.21 15.83 -7.01
C PRO A 62 12.30 14.78 -6.76
N GLY A 63 12.21 14.01 -5.68
CA GLY A 63 13.16 12.95 -5.36
C GLY A 63 12.83 11.59 -5.99
N TYR A 64 11.78 11.48 -6.81
CA TYR A 64 11.32 10.19 -7.33
C TYR A 64 12.35 9.56 -8.28
N ALA A 65 12.90 10.32 -9.21
CA ALA A 65 13.83 9.80 -10.22
C ALA A 65 15.02 9.05 -9.59
N ASP A 66 15.56 9.58 -8.51
CA ASP A 66 16.72 9.00 -7.80
C ASP A 66 16.32 7.77 -6.94
N ASN A 67 15.03 7.57 -6.68
CA ASN A 67 14.53 6.55 -5.77
C ASN A 67 13.49 5.60 -6.40
N SER A 68 13.19 5.75 -7.68
CA SER A 68 12.12 5.03 -8.38
C SER A 68 12.22 3.52 -8.22
N GLU A 69 13.39 2.93 -8.46
CA GLU A 69 13.57 1.49 -8.34
C GLU A 69 13.38 0.99 -6.89
N HIS A 70 13.85 1.76 -5.92
CA HIS A 70 13.67 1.41 -4.50
C HIS A 70 12.20 1.47 -4.10
N MET A 71 11.47 2.47 -4.58
CA MET A 71 10.05 2.64 -4.32
C MET A 71 9.22 1.55 -5.01
N LEU A 72 9.46 1.30 -6.29
CA LEU A 72 8.78 0.22 -7.02
C LEU A 72 9.05 -1.16 -6.41
N ARG A 73 10.27 -1.42 -5.93
CA ARG A 73 10.59 -2.64 -5.17
C ARG A 73 9.73 -2.78 -3.92
N VAL A 74 9.49 -1.70 -3.17
CA VAL A 74 8.60 -1.70 -2.01
C VAL A 74 7.17 -2.04 -2.45
N MET A 75 6.67 -1.44 -3.52
CA MET A 75 5.33 -1.74 -4.06
C MET A 75 5.22 -3.21 -4.48
N ARG A 76 6.22 -3.75 -5.20
CA ARG A 76 6.26 -5.16 -5.59
C ARG A 76 6.24 -6.09 -4.37
N ASN A 77 6.94 -5.75 -3.31
CA ASN A 77 6.93 -6.55 -2.07
C ASN A 77 5.59 -6.48 -1.34
N HIS A 78 4.92 -5.33 -1.31
CA HIS A 78 3.56 -5.24 -0.76
C HIS A 78 2.55 -6.06 -1.58
N ARG A 79 2.65 -6.02 -2.91
CA ARG A 79 1.86 -6.88 -3.79
C ARG A 79 2.08 -8.35 -3.47
N ARG A 80 3.34 -8.80 -3.33
CA ARG A 80 3.67 -10.17 -2.93
C ARG A 80 3.06 -10.57 -1.60
N ALA A 81 3.07 -9.68 -0.61
CA ALA A 81 2.43 -9.91 0.68
C ALA A 81 0.90 -10.07 0.56
N ALA A 82 0.24 -9.33 -0.34
CA ALA A 82 -1.19 -9.51 -0.61
C ALA A 82 -1.52 -10.85 -1.28
N TYR A 83 -0.53 -11.46 -1.96
CA TYR A 83 -0.65 -12.80 -2.56
C TYR A 83 -0.14 -13.93 -1.66
N ASP A 84 0.43 -13.61 -0.50
CA ASP A 84 1.00 -14.59 0.45
C ASP A 84 2.04 -15.49 -0.20
N VAL A 85 2.97 -14.90 -0.96
CA VAL A 85 4.01 -15.64 -1.67
C VAL A 85 5.06 -16.21 -0.71
N PRO A 86 5.81 -17.24 -1.09
CA PRO A 86 6.95 -17.76 -0.33
C PRO A 86 7.99 -16.70 0.00
N SER A 87 8.70 -16.89 1.13
CA SER A 87 9.65 -15.90 1.66
C SER A 87 10.84 -15.61 0.74
N ASP A 88 11.21 -16.52 -0.12
CA ASP A 88 12.30 -16.40 -1.09
C ASP A 88 11.92 -15.58 -2.34
N GLU A 89 10.65 -15.29 -2.53
CA GLU A 89 10.18 -14.43 -3.63
C GLU A 89 10.26 -12.93 -3.32
N TYR A 90 10.52 -12.53 -2.06
CA TYR A 90 10.63 -11.12 -1.71
C TYR A 90 11.99 -10.52 -2.11
N GLU A 91 11.95 -9.30 -2.65
CA GLU A 91 13.13 -8.58 -3.13
C GLU A 91 13.84 -7.83 -1.99
N GLY A 92 15.07 -8.27 -1.66
CA GLY A 92 15.99 -7.51 -0.79
C GLY A 92 15.52 -7.35 0.65
N LEU A 93 14.70 -8.27 1.17
CA LEU A 93 14.25 -8.28 2.55
C LEU A 93 15.04 -9.29 3.38
N THR A 94 15.49 -8.88 4.57
CA THR A 94 16.11 -9.78 5.57
C THR A 94 15.06 -10.58 6.34
N VAL A 95 13.86 -10.00 6.51
CA VAL A 95 12.72 -10.62 7.18
C VAL A 95 11.53 -10.51 6.26
N ALA A 96 10.97 -11.64 5.85
CA ALA A 96 9.77 -11.67 5.05
C ALA A 96 8.55 -11.20 5.87
N PRO A 97 7.67 -10.37 5.31
CA PRO A 97 6.43 -9.99 5.97
C PRO A 97 5.47 -11.18 6.06
N MET A 98 4.54 -11.11 7.00
CA MET A 98 3.41 -12.04 7.03
C MET A 98 2.43 -11.64 5.92
N GLY A 99 2.14 -12.58 5.01
CA GLY A 99 1.17 -12.39 3.94
C GLY A 99 -0.28 -12.49 4.43
N ILE A 100 -1.22 -12.17 3.55
CA ILE A 100 -2.66 -12.28 3.84
C ILE A 100 -3.08 -13.75 3.66
N ASN A 101 -3.41 -14.42 4.76
CA ASN A 101 -3.87 -15.80 4.72
C ASN A 101 -5.20 -15.91 3.93
N SER A 102 -5.12 -16.40 2.70
CA SER A 102 -6.25 -16.50 1.78
C SER A 102 -7.36 -17.45 2.23
N LYS A 103 -7.05 -18.42 3.11
CA LYS A 103 -8.03 -19.37 3.67
C LYS A 103 -8.85 -18.76 4.80
N LYS A 104 -8.40 -17.66 5.38
CA LYS A 104 -9.00 -17.00 6.54
C LYS A 104 -9.58 -15.62 6.21
N CYS A 105 -9.16 -15.02 5.10
CA CYS A 105 -9.64 -13.73 4.63
C CYS A 105 -10.96 -13.88 3.87
N PRO A 106 -11.96 -13.01 4.08
CA PRO A 106 -13.11 -12.89 3.18
C PRO A 106 -12.66 -12.65 1.74
N LYS A 107 -13.31 -13.32 0.81
CA LYS A 107 -12.88 -13.36 -0.59
C LYS A 107 -12.88 -11.97 -1.24
N ASP A 108 -13.90 -11.17 -0.99
CA ASP A 108 -14.04 -9.82 -1.49
C ASP A 108 -12.93 -8.88 -0.99
N LEU A 109 -12.57 -8.97 0.29
CA LEU A 109 -11.46 -8.21 0.87
C LEU A 109 -10.12 -8.65 0.30
N LEU A 110 -9.92 -9.95 0.10
CA LEU A 110 -8.69 -10.47 -0.50
C LEU A 110 -8.52 -10.01 -1.95
N GLU A 111 -9.59 -10.07 -2.73
CA GLU A 111 -9.61 -9.58 -4.12
C GLU A 111 -9.36 -8.06 -4.17
N GLY A 112 -10.00 -7.29 -3.30
CA GLY A 112 -9.78 -5.85 -3.17
C GLY A 112 -8.33 -5.50 -2.81
N ALA A 113 -7.73 -6.22 -1.85
CA ALA A 113 -6.34 -6.02 -1.46
C ALA A 113 -5.36 -6.26 -2.61
N ARG A 114 -5.58 -7.33 -3.37
CA ARG A 114 -4.76 -7.65 -4.55
C ARG A 114 -4.93 -6.63 -5.66
N ALA A 115 -6.17 -6.27 -5.98
CA ALA A 115 -6.48 -5.29 -7.01
C ALA A 115 -5.87 -3.91 -6.71
N ALA A 116 -5.88 -3.47 -5.46
CA ALA A 116 -5.29 -2.21 -5.05
C ALA A 116 -3.78 -2.15 -5.33
N TRP A 117 -3.03 -3.20 -4.99
CA TRP A 117 -1.59 -3.25 -5.28
C TRP A 117 -1.26 -3.48 -6.75
N GLU A 118 -2.08 -4.23 -7.49
CA GLU A 118 -1.91 -4.33 -8.96
C GLU A 118 -2.08 -2.96 -9.62
N ARG A 119 -3.08 -2.20 -9.20
CA ARG A 119 -3.31 -0.84 -9.68
C ARG A 119 -2.15 0.08 -9.29
N ALA A 120 -1.76 0.10 -8.02
CA ALA A 120 -0.67 0.93 -7.53
C ALA A 120 0.64 0.68 -8.28
N LEU A 121 0.98 -0.59 -8.52
CA LEU A 121 2.20 -0.95 -9.25
C LEU A 121 2.11 -0.54 -10.72
N ARG A 122 1.05 -0.85 -11.41
CA ARG A 122 0.84 -0.49 -12.83
C ARG A 122 0.92 1.03 -13.05
N GLU A 123 0.16 1.80 -12.29
CA GLU A 123 0.14 3.26 -12.43
C GLU A 123 1.49 3.87 -11.99
N GLY A 124 2.11 3.31 -10.93
CA GLY A 124 3.39 3.78 -10.42
C GLY A 124 4.57 3.50 -11.36
N GLU A 125 4.54 2.39 -12.11
CA GLU A 125 5.52 2.07 -13.15
C GLU A 125 5.41 3.02 -14.34
N GLU A 126 4.20 3.46 -14.67
CA GLU A 126 3.95 4.35 -15.81
C GLU A 126 4.19 5.82 -15.48
N HIS A 127 3.76 6.28 -14.32
CA HIS A 127 3.70 7.72 -13.98
C HIS A 127 4.61 8.13 -12.81
N GLY A 128 5.15 7.19 -12.05
CA GLY A 128 5.77 7.46 -10.76
C GLY A 128 4.74 7.77 -9.69
N PHE A 129 5.16 8.44 -8.62
CA PHE A 129 4.27 8.80 -7.51
C PHE A 129 4.35 10.30 -7.23
N PHE A 130 3.21 10.89 -6.93
CA PHE A 130 3.05 12.30 -6.61
C PHE A 130 3.27 12.56 -5.12
N ASP A 131 3.79 13.76 -4.81
CA ASP A 131 3.81 14.31 -3.45
C ASP A 131 2.94 15.58 -3.39
N ALA A 132 2.14 15.72 -2.36
CA ALA A 132 1.15 16.79 -2.21
C ALA A 132 1.74 18.23 -2.13
N ASP A 133 3.05 18.38 -2.07
CA ASP A 133 3.70 19.69 -1.94
C ASP A 133 3.96 20.42 -3.27
N ASP A 134 3.93 19.76 -4.42
CA ASP A 134 4.12 20.43 -5.71
C ASP A 134 2.97 21.39 -6.07
N ILE A 135 1.81 21.21 -5.44
CA ILE A 135 0.68 22.15 -5.62
C ILE A 135 0.93 23.51 -4.96
N ALA A 136 1.74 23.55 -3.91
CA ALA A 136 1.97 24.78 -3.13
C ALA A 136 3.18 25.62 -3.63
N GLY A 137 4.07 25.03 -4.42
CA GLY A 137 5.34 25.67 -4.84
C GLY A 137 5.24 26.58 -6.07
N GLU A 138 4.25 26.39 -6.93
CA GLU A 138 4.14 27.16 -8.19
C GLU A 138 3.09 28.27 -8.20
N ARG A 139 2.45 28.56 -7.05
CA ARG A 139 1.38 29.60 -6.96
C ARG A 139 1.58 30.67 -5.90
N LEU A 140 2.81 30.98 -5.54
CA LEU A 140 3.08 32.19 -4.73
C LEU A 140 4.12 33.08 -5.43
#